data_cb7873c3f8f723d4cfcb8d407bdf80b9
#
_entry.id   cb7873c3f8f723d4cfcb8d407bdf80b9
#
_cell.length_a   1.000
_cell.length_b   1.000
_cell.length_c   1.000
_cell.angle_alpha   90.00
_cell.angle_beta   90.00
_cell.angle_gamma   90.00
#
_symmetry.space_group_name_H-M   'P 1'
#
loop_
_entity.id
_entity.type
_entity.pdbx_description
1 polymer ?
#
loop_
_entity_poly.entity_id
_entity_poly.type
_entity_poly.pdbx_seq_one_letter_code
_entity_poly.pdbx_strand_id
1 'polypeptide(L)'
;LIITYTKSNYEDIKRKIVNKFSYIPNNIKIYTYFVFLYNFCFKPFEINLYPNKNIKTKGMEFKRITDNKFKETKIAYYMNTKSKKMYSSRLAKLCNKEKMFCKIKHRIEKYFDYLFIDEIQDLAGNDFNFINSLIRCNINLIYVGDFYQHTFDTSRDGKVNKNLHKSFEKYISEFDNIPESLKDKRIIEVDRTPAENLAYQVG
;
A
#
# COMPACT_ATOMS: atom_id res chain seq x y z
N LEU A 1 -9.04 -2.22 9.74
CA LEU A 1 -8.62 -2.55 8.37
C LEU A 1 -7.26 -3.25 8.41
N ILE A 2 -7.12 -4.35 7.68
CA ILE A 2 -5.86 -5.09 7.55
C ILE A 2 -5.50 -5.13 6.07
N ILE A 3 -4.27 -4.78 5.74
CA ILE A 3 -3.72 -4.81 4.39
C ILE A 3 -2.48 -5.70 4.40
N THR A 4 -2.41 -6.63 3.48
CA THR A 4 -1.24 -7.47 3.23
C THR A 4 -0.91 -7.49 1.75
N TYR A 5 0.33 -7.85 1.40
CA TYR A 5 0.72 -7.78 -0.01
C TYR A 5 0.25 -9.01 -0.81
N THR A 6 0.45 -10.22 -0.29
CA THR A 6 0.19 -11.46 -1.03
C THR A 6 -1.19 -12.05 -0.76
N LYS A 7 -1.68 -12.84 -1.73
CA LYS A 7 -2.91 -13.62 -1.53
C LYS A 7 -2.72 -14.71 -0.47
N SER A 8 -1.54 -15.29 -0.35
CA SER A 8 -1.24 -16.29 0.68
C SER A 8 -1.42 -15.71 2.08
N ASN A 9 -0.77 -14.56 2.36
CA ASN A 9 -0.88 -13.89 3.65
C ASN A 9 -2.34 -13.45 3.93
N TYR A 10 -3.06 -12.99 2.90
CA TYR A 10 -4.49 -12.68 3.03
C TYR A 10 -5.29 -13.89 3.53
N GLU A 11 -5.12 -15.08 2.93
CA GLU A 11 -5.82 -16.30 3.34
C GLU A 11 -5.36 -16.77 4.73
N ASP A 12 -4.09 -16.62 5.07
CA ASP A 12 -3.56 -16.97 6.38
C ASP A 12 -4.11 -16.08 7.50
N ILE A 13 -4.15 -14.78 7.30
CA ILE A 13 -4.75 -13.82 8.24
C ILE A 13 -6.23 -14.17 8.42
N LYS A 14 -6.94 -14.39 7.33
CA LYS A 14 -8.35 -14.78 7.36
C LYS A 14 -8.57 -16.05 8.17
N ARG A 15 -7.77 -17.09 7.92
CA ARG A 15 -7.82 -18.36 8.64
C ARG A 15 -7.56 -18.18 10.14
N LYS A 16 -6.54 -17.39 10.53
CA LYS A 16 -6.23 -17.08 11.93
C LYS A 16 -7.39 -16.38 12.62
N ILE A 17 -8.05 -15.43 11.96
CA ILE A 17 -9.22 -14.74 12.50
C ILE A 17 -10.39 -15.70 12.67
N VAL A 18 -10.69 -16.54 11.67
CA VAL A 18 -11.77 -17.53 11.75
C VAL A 18 -11.48 -18.55 12.85
N ASN A 19 -10.25 -19.02 12.99
CA ASN A 19 -9.87 -19.94 14.07
C ASN A 19 -10.07 -19.33 15.46
N LYS A 20 -9.85 -18.02 15.61
CA LYS A 20 -9.99 -17.31 16.89
C LYS A 20 -11.44 -16.95 17.22
N PHE A 21 -12.22 -16.55 16.24
CA PHE A 21 -13.57 -16.00 16.43
C PHE A 21 -14.68 -16.87 15.85
N SER A 22 -14.35 -17.98 15.19
CA SER A 22 -15.26 -18.87 14.42
C SER A 22 -15.89 -18.21 13.18
N TYR A 23 -15.71 -16.92 12.98
CA TYR A 23 -16.17 -16.15 11.81
C TYR A 23 -15.28 -14.91 11.64
N ILE A 24 -15.50 -14.16 10.55
CA ILE A 24 -14.85 -12.85 10.36
C ILE A 24 -15.82 -11.79 10.89
N PRO A 25 -15.46 -11.07 12.00
CA PRO A 25 -16.27 -9.99 12.53
C PRO A 25 -16.53 -8.89 11.51
N ASN A 26 -17.75 -8.32 11.49
CA ASN A 26 -18.14 -7.31 10.51
C ASN A 26 -17.32 -6.04 10.53
N ASN A 27 -16.70 -5.71 11.67
CA ASN A 27 -15.79 -4.58 11.85
C ASN A 27 -14.36 -4.85 11.39
N ILE A 28 -14.03 -6.08 10.95
CA ILE A 28 -12.73 -6.42 10.36
C ILE A 28 -12.87 -6.46 8.85
N LYS A 29 -12.04 -5.70 8.16
CA LYS A 29 -11.89 -5.75 6.70
C LYS A 29 -10.45 -6.11 6.36
N ILE A 30 -10.28 -7.09 5.49
CA ILE A 30 -8.98 -7.59 5.05
C ILE A 30 -8.89 -7.38 3.54
N TYR A 31 -7.79 -6.81 3.08
CA TYR A 31 -7.53 -6.61 1.66
C TYR A 31 -6.10 -7.03 1.31
N THR A 32 -5.90 -7.52 0.10
CA THR A 32 -4.58 -7.44 -0.50
C THR A 32 -4.32 -5.99 -0.93
N TYR A 33 -3.05 -5.58 -0.97
CA TYR A 33 -2.65 -4.21 -1.27
C TYR A 33 -3.31 -3.65 -2.55
N PHE A 34 -3.26 -4.39 -3.65
CA PHE A 34 -3.83 -3.91 -4.91
C PHE A 34 -5.36 -3.86 -4.90
N VAL A 35 -6.02 -4.76 -4.18
CA VAL A 35 -7.49 -4.70 -3.99
C VAL A 35 -7.87 -3.48 -3.16
N PHE A 36 -7.14 -3.17 -2.11
CA PHE A 36 -7.31 -1.95 -1.33
C PHE A 36 -7.10 -0.71 -2.19
N LEU A 37 -5.97 -0.64 -2.90
CA LEU A 37 -5.63 0.50 -3.73
C LEU A 37 -6.67 0.77 -4.82
N TYR A 38 -7.16 -0.27 -5.49
CA TYR A 38 -8.14 -0.10 -6.55
C TYR A 38 -9.57 0.08 -6.03
N ASN A 39 -10.07 -0.81 -5.18
CA ASN A 39 -11.49 -0.84 -4.80
C ASN A 39 -11.80 0.17 -3.69
N PHE A 40 -10.90 0.37 -2.74
CA PHE A 40 -11.16 1.28 -1.61
C PHE A 40 -10.64 2.70 -1.87
N CYS A 41 -9.42 2.85 -2.39
CA CYS A 41 -8.79 4.15 -2.56
C CYS A 41 -9.17 4.85 -3.87
N PHE A 42 -9.18 4.12 -5.00
CA PHE A 42 -9.38 4.72 -6.32
C PHE A 42 -10.84 4.72 -6.77
N LYS A 43 -11.48 3.55 -6.81
CA LYS A 43 -12.78 3.35 -7.46
C LYS A 43 -13.90 4.26 -6.97
N PRO A 44 -14.03 4.57 -5.68
CA PRO A 44 -15.05 5.49 -5.18
C PRO A 44 -14.93 6.92 -5.69
N PHE A 45 -13.72 7.32 -6.12
CA PHE A 45 -13.41 8.67 -6.57
C PHE A 45 -13.13 8.75 -8.08
N GLU A 46 -13.29 7.67 -8.80
CA GLU A 46 -13.02 7.56 -10.24
C GLU A 46 -13.71 8.66 -11.05
N ILE A 47 -14.98 8.93 -10.76
CA ILE A 47 -15.78 9.94 -11.48
C ILE A 47 -15.23 11.36 -11.27
N ASN A 48 -14.65 11.64 -10.11
CA ASN A 48 -14.15 12.97 -9.76
C ASN A 48 -12.82 13.31 -10.45
N LEU A 49 -12.10 12.30 -10.93
CA LEU A 49 -10.82 12.52 -11.61
C LEU A 49 -10.99 13.05 -13.02
N TYR A 50 -12.08 12.65 -13.67
CA TYR A 50 -12.35 13.00 -15.06
C TYR A 50 -13.83 13.29 -15.28
N PRO A 51 -14.37 14.37 -14.67
CA PRO A 51 -15.82 14.65 -14.63
C PRO A 51 -16.43 14.78 -16.02
N ASN A 52 -15.63 15.22 -17.03
CA ASN A 52 -16.10 15.40 -18.40
C ASN A 52 -15.92 14.15 -19.29
N LYS A 53 -15.41 13.05 -18.72
CA LYS A 53 -15.19 11.80 -19.43
C LYS A 53 -15.88 10.70 -18.65
N ASN A 54 -16.93 10.14 -19.18
CA ASN A 54 -17.66 9.01 -18.58
C ASN A 54 -16.79 7.73 -18.64
N ILE A 55 -15.64 7.77 -17.94
CA ILE A 55 -14.65 6.69 -17.93
C ILE A 55 -14.93 5.81 -16.73
N LYS A 56 -15.44 4.62 -16.98
CA LYS A 56 -15.55 3.54 -15.99
C LYS A 56 -14.43 2.56 -16.21
N THR A 57 -13.52 2.46 -15.24
CA THR A 57 -12.42 1.49 -15.32
C THR A 57 -12.91 0.08 -15.06
N LYS A 58 -12.24 -0.90 -15.68
CA LYS A 58 -12.59 -2.34 -15.65
C LYS A 58 -11.61 -3.18 -14.84
N GLY A 59 -10.86 -2.57 -13.90
CA GLY A 59 -9.86 -3.27 -13.10
C GLY A 59 -8.44 -2.75 -13.35
N MET A 60 -7.46 -3.58 -13.01
CA MET A 60 -6.03 -3.26 -13.13
C MET A 60 -5.34 -4.14 -14.17
N GLU A 61 -4.25 -3.61 -14.70
CA GLU A 61 -3.31 -4.29 -15.60
C GLU A 61 -1.93 -4.30 -14.94
N PHE A 62 -1.38 -5.50 -14.71
CA PHE A 62 -0.10 -5.72 -14.04
C PHE A 62 1.10 -5.76 -15.00
N LYS A 63 0.90 -5.31 -16.22
CA LYS A 63 1.95 -5.26 -17.22
C LYS A 63 2.97 -4.17 -16.89
N ARG A 64 4.26 -4.49 -17.08
CA ARG A 64 5.34 -3.50 -17.04
C ARG A 64 5.13 -2.48 -18.15
N ILE A 65 5.13 -1.19 -17.80
CA ILE A 65 5.03 -0.12 -18.76
C ILE A 65 6.45 0.39 -19.03
N THR A 66 6.92 0.16 -20.22
CA THR A 66 8.25 0.60 -20.67
C THR A 66 8.23 2.00 -21.29
N ASP A 67 7.06 2.43 -21.77
CA ASP A 67 6.90 3.66 -22.54
C ASP A 67 6.24 4.79 -21.74
N ASN A 68 6.94 5.90 -21.59
CA ASN A 68 6.39 7.15 -21.05
C ASN A 68 5.85 8.08 -22.16
N LYS A 69 5.05 7.54 -23.08
CA LYS A 69 4.48 8.30 -24.21
C LYS A 69 3.54 9.42 -23.76
N PHE A 70 2.99 9.33 -22.58
CA PHE A 70 2.00 10.28 -22.06
C PHE A 70 2.51 11.02 -20.82
N LYS A 71 2.22 12.31 -20.75
CA LYS A 71 2.46 13.12 -19.55
C LYS A 71 1.51 12.71 -18.42
N GLU A 72 1.92 12.88 -17.18
CA GLU A 72 1.11 12.58 -15.97
C GLU A 72 -0.22 13.35 -15.89
N THR A 73 -0.37 14.40 -16.66
CA THR A 73 -1.62 15.16 -16.76
C THR A 73 -2.68 14.44 -17.62
N LYS A 74 -2.28 13.42 -18.39
CA LYS A 74 -3.17 12.65 -19.28
C LYS A 74 -3.60 11.35 -18.61
N ILE A 75 -4.88 10.98 -18.77
CA ILE A 75 -5.39 9.71 -18.25
C ILE A 75 -4.66 8.50 -18.82
N ALA A 76 -4.27 8.57 -20.10
CA ALA A 76 -3.54 7.51 -20.77
C ALA A 76 -2.17 7.20 -20.11
N TYR A 77 -1.66 8.09 -19.26
CA TYR A 77 -0.52 7.78 -18.40
C TYR A 77 -0.85 6.73 -17.34
N TYR A 78 -2.05 6.78 -16.75
CA TYR A 78 -2.46 5.91 -15.64
C TYR A 78 -3.25 4.70 -16.08
N MET A 79 -3.80 4.71 -17.29
CA MET A 79 -4.75 3.72 -17.76
C MET A 79 -4.52 3.35 -19.23
N ASN A 80 -4.68 2.07 -19.53
CA ASN A 80 -4.85 1.60 -20.90
C ASN A 80 -6.24 2.02 -21.40
N THR A 81 -6.28 2.96 -22.35
CA THR A 81 -7.53 3.55 -22.85
C THR A 81 -8.40 2.58 -23.64
N LYS A 82 -7.79 1.54 -24.27
CA LYS A 82 -8.51 0.49 -25.00
C LYS A 82 -9.19 -0.50 -24.07
N SER A 83 -8.43 -1.09 -23.12
CA SER A 83 -8.95 -2.07 -22.17
C SER A 83 -9.68 -1.44 -20.98
N LYS A 84 -9.55 -0.13 -20.78
CA LYS A 84 -10.06 0.62 -19.62
C LYS A 84 -9.54 0.08 -18.29
N LYS A 85 -8.32 -0.48 -18.24
CA LYS A 85 -7.67 -0.98 -17.06
C LYS A 85 -6.61 -0.01 -16.56
N MET A 86 -6.58 0.21 -15.23
CA MET A 86 -5.54 1.02 -14.58
C MET A 86 -4.21 0.27 -14.57
N TYR A 87 -3.12 0.96 -14.80
CA TYR A 87 -1.80 0.37 -14.61
C TYR A 87 -1.47 0.30 -13.14
N SER A 88 -1.25 -0.92 -12.62
CA SER A 88 -0.96 -1.15 -11.20
C SER A 88 0.24 -0.33 -10.72
N SER A 89 1.32 -0.28 -11.49
CA SER A 89 2.54 0.48 -11.18
C SER A 89 2.37 2.01 -11.10
N ARG A 90 1.25 2.55 -11.61
CA ARG A 90 0.98 4.01 -11.61
C ARG A 90 -0.21 4.42 -10.76
N LEU A 91 -0.96 3.44 -10.25
CA LEU A 91 -2.17 3.71 -9.48
C LEU A 91 -1.84 4.32 -8.12
N ALA A 92 -0.82 3.82 -7.42
CA ALA A 92 -0.34 4.38 -6.16
C ALA A 92 0.09 5.85 -6.32
N LYS A 93 0.84 6.16 -7.38
CA LYS A 93 1.22 7.53 -7.71
C LYS A 93 0.01 8.45 -7.90
N LEU A 94 -1.05 7.96 -8.56
CA LEU A 94 -2.30 8.70 -8.72
C LEU A 94 -3.01 8.93 -7.38
N CYS A 95 -3.11 7.89 -6.55
CA CYS A 95 -3.73 7.95 -5.23
C CYS A 95 -2.97 8.88 -4.27
N ASN A 96 -1.66 9.01 -4.45
CA ASN A 96 -0.82 9.88 -3.63
C ASN A 96 -0.84 11.36 -4.06
N LYS A 97 -1.51 11.73 -5.16
CA LYS A 97 -1.74 13.14 -5.49
C LYS A 97 -2.62 13.80 -4.44
N GLU A 98 -2.22 15.00 -3.97
CA GLU A 98 -2.83 15.66 -2.81
C GLU A 98 -4.37 15.67 -2.84
N LYS A 99 -4.98 16.11 -3.93
CA LYS A 99 -6.44 16.13 -4.07
C LYS A 99 -7.11 14.74 -3.92
N MET A 100 -6.41 13.70 -4.36
CA MET A 100 -6.90 12.32 -4.26
C MET A 100 -6.64 11.78 -2.87
N PHE A 101 -5.44 12.00 -2.36
CA PHE A 101 -5.03 11.55 -1.05
C PHE A 101 -5.93 12.12 0.06
N CYS A 102 -6.27 13.41 0.04
CA CYS A 102 -7.20 14.01 1.00
C CYS A 102 -8.55 13.29 1.05
N LYS A 103 -9.09 12.87 -0.10
CA LYS A 103 -10.34 12.10 -0.16
C LYS A 103 -10.18 10.69 0.40
N ILE A 104 -9.06 10.04 0.08
CA ILE A 104 -8.73 8.70 0.59
C ILE A 104 -8.54 8.75 2.11
N LYS A 105 -7.75 9.71 2.60
CA LYS A 105 -7.53 9.97 4.02
C LYS A 105 -8.85 10.12 4.78
N HIS A 106 -9.70 11.05 4.33
CA HIS A 106 -11.02 11.26 4.94
C HIS A 106 -11.87 9.97 4.95
N ARG A 107 -11.82 9.18 3.85
CA ARG A 107 -12.54 7.92 3.76
C ARG A 107 -12.01 6.88 4.75
N ILE A 108 -10.68 6.76 4.90
CA ILE A 108 -10.06 5.86 5.87
C ILE A 108 -10.47 6.24 7.28
N GLU A 109 -10.31 7.51 7.66
CA GLU A 109 -10.65 8.05 8.98
C GLU A 109 -12.14 7.92 9.33
N LYS A 110 -13.01 7.93 8.31
CA LYS A 110 -14.47 7.76 8.51
C LYS A 110 -14.87 6.33 8.83
N TYR A 111 -14.16 5.33 8.28
CA TYR A 111 -14.61 3.94 8.34
C TYR A 111 -13.79 3.05 9.25
N PHE A 112 -12.59 3.50 9.68
CA PHE A 112 -11.67 2.66 10.43
C PHE A 112 -10.99 3.43 11.57
N ASP A 113 -10.91 2.78 12.72
CA ASP A 113 -10.14 3.26 13.88
C ASP A 113 -8.70 2.74 13.85
N TYR A 114 -8.50 1.59 13.20
CA TYR A 114 -7.21 0.89 13.11
C TYR A 114 -6.90 0.50 11.68
N LEU A 115 -5.64 0.70 11.29
CA LEU A 115 -5.07 0.23 10.04
C LEU A 115 -3.78 -0.55 10.32
N PHE A 116 -3.80 -1.83 9.96
CA PHE A 116 -2.64 -2.72 10.01
C PHE A 116 -2.12 -2.92 8.59
N ILE A 117 -0.82 -2.76 8.39
CA ILE A 117 -0.14 -3.03 7.13
C ILE A 117 0.94 -4.05 7.39
N ASP A 118 0.77 -5.21 6.81
CA ASP A 118 1.62 -6.37 6.93
C ASP A 118 2.57 -6.47 5.73
N GLU A 119 3.76 -7.00 5.93
CA GLU A 119 4.83 -7.15 4.94
C GLU A 119 5.22 -5.81 4.28
N ILE A 120 5.38 -4.77 5.11
CA ILE A 120 5.66 -3.43 4.60
C ILE A 120 6.98 -3.35 3.82
N GLN A 121 7.95 -4.22 4.12
CA GLN A 121 9.24 -4.28 3.42
C GLN A 121 9.11 -4.69 1.94
N ASP A 122 8.03 -5.34 1.55
CA ASP A 122 7.80 -5.71 0.14
C ASP A 122 7.30 -4.54 -0.71
N LEU A 123 6.90 -3.43 -0.07
CA LEU A 123 6.44 -2.25 -0.78
C LEU A 123 7.63 -1.38 -1.22
N ALA A 124 7.65 -1.00 -2.48
CA ALA A 124 8.72 -0.21 -3.08
C ALA A 124 8.19 0.94 -3.95
N GLY A 125 9.04 1.88 -4.31
CA GLY A 125 8.73 2.95 -5.24
C GLY A 125 7.51 3.77 -4.86
N ASN A 126 6.58 3.95 -5.80
CA ASN A 126 5.34 4.71 -5.55
C ASN A 126 4.38 4.00 -4.59
N ASP A 127 4.43 2.67 -4.51
CA ASP A 127 3.59 1.90 -3.59
C ASP A 127 4.01 2.19 -2.14
N PHE A 128 5.32 2.20 -1.86
CA PHE A 128 5.86 2.63 -0.58
C PHE A 128 5.49 4.08 -0.26
N ASN A 129 5.68 5.02 -1.20
CA ASN A 129 5.34 6.43 -0.98
C ASN A 129 3.87 6.63 -0.63
N PHE A 130 2.96 5.88 -1.27
CA PHE A 130 1.54 5.96 -0.96
C PHE A 130 1.24 5.41 0.45
N ILE A 131 1.78 4.25 0.79
CA ILE A 131 1.58 3.66 2.12
C ILE A 131 2.20 4.54 3.20
N ASN A 132 3.41 5.06 2.99
CA ASN A 132 4.04 5.98 3.93
C ASN A 132 3.23 7.27 4.12
N SER A 133 2.55 7.76 3.08
CA SER A 133 1.68 8.93 3.23
C SER A 133 0.46 8.70 4.14
N LEU A 134 0.04 7.43 4.37
CA LEU A 134 -1.03 7.08 5.31
C LEU A 134 -0.68 7.40 6.77
N ILE A 135 0.58 7.63 7.07
CA ILE A 135 1.07 8.15 8.35
C ILE A 135 0.34 9.45 8.76
N ARG A 136 -0.16 10.21 7.78
CA ARG A 136 -0.93 11.45 8.01
C ARG A 136 -2.40 11.23 8.37
N CYS A 137 -2.90 9.99 8.37
CA CYS A 137 -4.28 9.67 8.75
C CYS A 137 -4.43 9.72 10.28
N ASN A 138 -5.52 10.30 10.78
CA ASN A 138 -5.81 10.35 12.21
C ASN A 138 -6.52 9.07 12.70
N ILE A 139 -5.84 7.94 12.58
CA ILE A 139 -6.28 6.61 13.05
C ILE A 139 -5.09 5.92 13.73
N ASN A 140 -5.33 4.80 14.41
CA ASN A 140 -4.25 3.96 14.92
C ASN A 140 -3.62 3.18 13.73
N LEU A 141 -2.35 3.42 13.46
CA LEU A 141 -1.64 2.83 12.34
C LEU A 141 -0.51 1.93 12.83
N ILE A 142 -0.52 0.69 12.39
CA ILE A 142 0.45 -0.32 12.74
C ILE A 142 1.08 -0.85 11.45
N TYR A 143 2.39 -0.67 11.31
CA TYR A 143 3.20 -1.25 10.27
C TYR A 143 3.97 -2.44 10.83
N VAL A 144 3.87 -3.58 10.16
CA VAL A 144 4.57 -4.81 10.52
C VAL A 144 5.34 -5.33 9.32
N GLY A 145 6.55 -5.80 9.54
CA GLY A 145 7.38 -6.39 8.49
C GLY A 145 8.73 -6.86 9.01
N ASP A 146 9.45 -7.54 8.16
CA ASP A 146 10.85 -7.94 8.39
C ASP A 146 11.71 -7.40 7.26
N PHE A 147 12.55 -6.40 7.56
CA PHE A 147 13.41 -5.76 6.58
C PHE A 147 14.31 -6.75 5.84
N TYR A 148 14.80 -7.78 6.52
CA TYR A 148 15.74 -8.74 5.97
C TYR A 148 15.09 -9.84 5.12
N GLN A 149 13.77 -9.97 5.20
CA GLN A 149 12.99 -10.86 4.32
C GLN A 149 12.58 -10.20 3.00
N HIS A 150 13.02 -8.96 2.74
CA HIS A 150 12.77 -8.32 1.46
C HIS A 150 13.38 -9.13 0.31
N THR A 151 12.54 -9.63 -0.58
CA THR A 151 12.96 -10.50 -1.69
C THR A 151 12.82 -9.86 -3.06
N PHE A 152 11.91 -8.89 -3.23
CA PHE A 152 11.71 -8.19 -4.51
C PHE A 152 10.91 -6.89 -4.35
N ASP A 153 11.15 -5.94 -5.24
CA ASP A 153 10.42 -4.68 -5.31
C ASP A 153 9.02 -4.86 -5.93
N THR A 154 7.99 -4.41 -5.26
CA THR A 154 6.61 -4.42 -5.76
C THR A 154 6.41 -3.45 -6.91
N SER A 155 7.06 -2.29 -6.85
CA SER A 155 6.99 -1.25 -7.86
C SER A 155 8.11 -1.38 -8.87
N ARG A 156 7.74 -1.61 -10.13
CA ARG A 156 8.68 -1.64 -11.26
C ARG A 156 8.84 -0.25 -11.91
N ASP A 157 8.59 0.82 -11.21
CA ASP A 157 8.71 2.21 -11.69
C ASP A 157 10.15 2.75 -11.59
N GLY A 158 11.07 1.87 -11.71
CA GLY A 158 12.49 1.87 -12.07
C GLY A 158 13.43 2.88 -11.42
N LYS A 159 12.97 4.01 -10.87
CA LYS A 159 13.83 5.07 -10.32
C LYS A 159 13.40 5.62 -8.97
N VAL A 160 12.14 5.45 -8.58
CA VAL A 160 11.61 5.96 -7.33
C VAL A 160 12.08 5.06 -6.18
N ASN A 161 12.68 5.65 -5.17
CA ASN A 161 13.17 4.96 -3.96
C ASN A 161 14.15 3.80 -4.22
N LYS A 162 14.99 3.89 -5.26
CA LYS A 162 16.00 2.85 -5.59
C LYS A 162 16.90 2.44 -4.43
N ASN A 163 17.05 3.30 -3.46
CA ASN A 163 17.95 3.12 -2.34
C ASN A 163 17.20 2.82 -1.03
N LEU A 164 15.91 2.54 -1.10
CA LEU A 164 15.07 2.31 0.08
C LEU A 164 15.62 1.17 0.94
N HIS A 165 15.95 0.06 0.30
CA HIS A 165 16.43 -1.16 0.97
C HIS A 165 17.96 -1.28 1.04
N LYS A 166 18.72 -0.18 0.89
CA LYS A 166 20.20 -0.23 0.99
C LYS A 166 20.70 -0.47 2.40
N SER A 167 20.02 0.05 3.40
CA SER A 167 20.31 -0.21 4.81
C SER A 167 19.04 -0.09 5.64
N PHE A 168 19.03 -0.79 6.78
CA PHE A 168 17.93 -0.76 7.74
C PHE A 168 17.71 0.66 8.29
N GLU A 169 18.77 1.38 8.64
CA GLU A 169 18.72 2.73 9.18
C GLU A 169 18.04 3.68 8.20
N LYS A 170 18.38 3.56 6.91
CA LYS A 170 17.76 4.35 5.87
C LYS A 170 16.29 4.01 5.70
N TYR A 171 15.93 2.73 5.76
CA TYR A 171 14.54 2.29 5.65
C TYR A 171 13.70 2.83 6.80
N ILE A 172 14.19 2.73 8.03
CA ILE A 172 13.49 3.22 9.23
C ILE A 172 13.35 4.75 9.21
N SER A 173 14.37 5.48 8.74
CA SER A 173 14.31 6.96 8.67
C SER A 173 13.20 7.49 7.77
N GLU A 174 12.68 6.70 6.83
CA GLU A 174 11.52 7.09 6.02
C GLU A 174 10.23 7.24 6.86
N PHE A 175 10.19 6.66 8.07
CA PHE A 175 9.07 6.77 8.99
C PHE A 175 9.23 7.88 10.06
N ASP A 176 10.34 8.62 10.07
CA ASP A 176 10.62 9.65 11.07
C ASP A 176 9.70 10.88 10.95
N ASN A 177 9.08 11.10 9.79
CA ASN A 177 8.19 12.25 9.53
C ASN A 177 6.78 12.06 10.08
N ILE A 178 6.65 11.45 11.27
CA ILE A 178 5.37 11.31 11.96
C ILE A 178 5.00 12.64 12.61
N PRO A 179 3.80 13.20 12.31
CA PRO A 179 3.32 14.39 13.02
C PRO A 179 3.29 14.15 14.52
N GLU A 180 3.79 15.09 15.32
CA GLU A 180 3.85 14.96 16.79
C GLU A 180 2.52 14.56 17.40
N SER A 181 1.43 15.17 16.93
CA SER A 181 0.05 14.87 17.39
C SER A 181 -0.44 13.46 17.06
N LEU A 182 0.32 12.67 16.30
CA LEU A 182 -0.04 11.32 15.88
C LEU A 182 0.96 10.25 16.36
N LYS A 183 2.01 10.62 17.07
CA LYS A 183 3.04 9.66 17.52
C LYS A 183 2.46 8.53 18.35
N ASP A 184 1.59 8.83 19.28
CA ASP A 184 0.93 7.83 20.15
C ASP A 184 0.03 6.84 19.39
N LYS A 185 -0.29 7.15 18.14
CA LYS A 185 -1.13 6.32 17.28
C LYS A 185 -0.34 5.55 16.23
N ARG A 186 0.99 5.46 16.38
CA ARG A 186 1.89 4.83 15.40
C ARG A 186 2.70 3.73 16.06
N ILE A 187 2.61 2.54 15.49
CA ILE A 187 3.46 1.41 15.82
C ILE A 187 4.15 0.97 14.53
N ILE A 188 5.47 0.92 14.55
CA ILE A 188 6.29 0.50 13.41
C ILE A 188 7.20 -0.62 13.93
N GLU A 189 6.79 -1.85 13.66
CA GLU A 189 7.49 -3.07 14.03
C GLU A 189 8.10 -3.70 12.76
N VAL A 190 9.25 -3.20 12.37
CA VAL A 190 10.05 -3.76 11.29
C VAL A 190 11.26 -4.40 11.95
N ASP A 191 11.17 -5.69 12.22
CA ASP A 191 12.18 -6.41 12.97
C ASP A 191 13.55 -6.34 12.29
N ARG A 192 14.55 -6.14 13.13
CA ARG A 192 15.94 -6.35 12.82
C ARG A 192 16.31 -7.76 13.27
N THR A 193 15.92 -8.79 12.50
CA THR A 193 16.42 -10.14 12.77
C THR A 193 17.87 -10.19 12.28
N PRO A 194 18.89 -10.17 13.16
CA PRO A 194 20.27 -10.35 12.70
C PRO A 194 20.37 -11.72 12.03
N ALA A 195 21.12 -11.80 10.94
CA ALA A 195 21.43 -13.08 10.27
C ALA A 195 22.00 -14.13 11.24
N GLU A 196 22.56 -13.70 12.36
CA GLU A 196 23.07 -14.53 13.45
C GLU A 196 21.97 -15.34 14.18
N ASN A 197 20.72 -14.87 14.21
CA ASN A 197 19.62 -15.63 14.85
C ASN A 197 19.02 -16.70 13.93
N LEU A 198 19.23 -16.65 12.63
CA LEU A 198 18.80 -17.70 11.70
C LEU A 198 19.66 -18.98 11.81
N ALA A 199 20.88 -18.87 12.27
CA ALA A 199 21.78 -20.02 12.47
C ALA A 199 21.37 -20.90 13.67
N TYR A 200 20.60 -20.39 14.62
CA TYR A 200 20.15 -21.13 15.81
C TYR A 200 18.80 -21.84 15.67
N GLN A 201 18.08 -21.61 14.58
CA GLN A 201 16.77 -22.28 14.34
C GLN A 201 16.86 -23.50 13.42
N VAL A 202 18.03 -23.89 12.97
CA VAL A 202 18.28 -25.06 12.09
C VAL A 202 19.18 -26.09 12.76
N GLY A 203 19.18 -26.13 14.09
CA GLY A 203 19.86 -27.15 14.90
C GLY A 203 18.90 -28.12 15.54
#